data_4f13d22ca389af557037aeeec42defb1
#
_entry.id   4f13d22ca389af557037aeeec42defb1
#
_cell.length_a   1.000
_cell.length_b   1.000
_cell.length_c   1.000
_cell.angle_alpha   90.00
_cell.angle_beta   90.00
_cell.angle_gamma   90.00
#
_symmetry.space_group_name_H-M   'P 1'
#
loop_
_entity.id
_entity.type
_entity.pdbx_description
1 polymer ?
#
loop_
_entity_poly.entity_id
_entity_poly.type
_entity_poly.pdbx_seq_one_letter_code
_entity_poly.pdbx_strand_id
1 'polypeptide(L)'
;MKVLLDENFPLPLYHRLRAAGQDAEHIIVLGQRGIPDSSIRQRLKVEELVFLTNDTEFEDLPAGNRAQVIISRVPQRLATARRVEIWFGALDGFLRTKPAGRLFDLLETGKIVEWTIRERR
;
A
#
# COMPACT_ATOMS: atom_id res chain seq x y z
N MET A 1 -6.99 -7.44 8.62
CA MET A 1 -6.82 -6.01 8.31
C MET A 1 -7.02 -5.78 6.81
N LYS A 2 -7.70 -4.71 6.44
CA LYS A 2 -7.98 -4.38 5.05
C LYS A 2 -6.74 -3.83 4.36
N VAL A 3 -6.54 -4.22 3.09
CA VAL A 3 -5.51 -3.65 2.22
C VAL A 3 -6.20 -2.87 1.12
N LEU A 4 -5.85 -1.59 0.98
CA LEU A 4 -6.36 -0.74 -0.10
C LEU A 4 -5.24 -0.54 -1.11
N LEU A 5 -5.51 -0.89 -2.38
CA LEU A 5 -4.55 -0.71 -3.47
C LEU A 5 -4.91 0.55 -4.26
N ASP A 6 -3.91 1.41 -4.48
CA ASP A 6 -4.06 2.60 -5.29
C ASP A 6 -4.36 2.22 -6.75
N GLU A 7 -4.96 3.15 -7.50
CA GLU A 7 -5.49 2.84 -8.83
C GLU A 7 -4.43 2.37 -9.84
N ASN A 8 -3.16 2.70 -9.62
CA ASN A 8 -2.09 2.34 -10.55
C ASN A 8 -1.58 0.91 -10.38
N PHE A 9 -2.06 0.18 -9.38
CA PHE A 9 -1.64 -1.21 -9.20
C PHE A 9 -2.46 -2.14 -10.10
N PRO A 10 -1.84 -3.19 -10.66
CA PRO A 10 -2.55 -4.09 -11.57
C PRO A 10 -3.59 -4.91 -10.83
N LEU A 11 -4.74 -5.12 -11.49
CA LEU A 11 -5.83 -5.92 -10.91
C LEU A 11 -5.43 -7.35 -10.54
N PRO A 12 -4.49 -8.01 -11.24
CA PRO A 12 -4.03 -9.33 -10.80
C PRO A 12 -3.53 -9.38 -9.36
N LEU A 13 -2.93 -8.27 -8.87
CA LEU A 13 -2.52 -8.21 -7.46
C LEU A 13 -3.73 -8.24 -6.53
N TYR A 14 -4.75 -7.46 -6.86
CA TYR A 14 -6.00 -7.44 -6.12
C TYR A 14 -6.64 -8.83 -6.06
N HIS A 15 -6.76 -9.48 -7.22
CA HIS A 15 -7.37 -10.81 -7.27
C HIS A 15 -6.56 -11.83 -6.49
N ARG A 16 -5.25 -11.75 -6.55
CA ARG A 16 -4.38 -12.68 -5.84
C ARG A 16 -4.48 -12.54 -4.33
N LEU A 17 -4.56 -11.30 -3.84
CA LEU A 17 -4.75 -11.05 -2.40
C LEU A 17 -6.09 -11.61 -1.93
N ARG A 18 -7.15 -11.38 -2.69
CA ARG A 18 -8.47 -11.91 -2.32
C ARG A 18 -8.50 -13.43 -2.36
N ALA A 19 -7.87 -14.04 -3.36
CA ALA A 19 -7.78 -15.50 -3.46
C ALA A 19 -7.02 -16.11 -2.28
N ALA A 20 -6.09 -15.36 -1.69
CA ALA A 20 -5.34 -15.78 -0.51
C ALA A 20 -6.08 -15.51 0.80
N GLY A 21 -7.33 -15.04 0.74
CA GLY A 21 -8.13 -14.77 1.92
C GLY A 21 -7.94 -13.40 2.54
N GLN A 22 -7.21 -12.49 1.87
CA GLN A 22 -7.00 -11.16 2.39
C GLN A 22 -8.19 -10.25 2.06
N ASP A 23 -8.52 -9.34 2.98
CA ASP A 23 -9.56 -8.33 2.77
C ASP A 23 -8.98 -7.18 1.94
N ALA A 24 -8.97 -7.35 0.61
CA ALA A 24 -8.37 -6.38 -0.29
C ALA A 24 -9.43 -5.56 -1.02
N GLU A 25 -9.13 -4.27 -1.19
CA GLU A 25 -9.89 -3.33 -2.01
C GLU A 25 -8.95 -2.68 -3.02
N HIS A 26 -9.51 -2.23 -4.13
CA HIS A 26 -8.76 -1.51 -5.16
C HIS A 26 -9.59 -0.30 -5.58
N ILE A 27 -8.94 0.85 -5.74
CA ILE A 27 -9.62 2.11 -6.07
C ILE A 27 -10.49 1.95 -7.33
N ILE A 28 -9.98 1.28 -8.37
CA ILE A 28 -10.74 1.06 -9.61
C ILE A 28 -11.95 0.15 -9.35
N VAL A 29 -11.77 -0.92 -8.59
CA VAL A 29 -12.86 -1.87 -8.30
C VAL A 29 -13.97 -1.19 -7.50
N LEU A 30 -13.61 -0.23 -6.65
CA LEU A 30 -14.57 0.56 -5.90
C LEU A 30 -15.29 1.60 -6.77
N GLY A 31 -14.92 1.72 -8.05
CA GLY A 31 -15.51 2.72 -8.94
C GLY A 31 -14.98 4.12 -8.70
N GLN A 32 -13.80 4.27 -8.10
CA GLN A 32 -13.25 5.55 -7.67
C GLN A 32 -12.03 5.97 -8.49
N ARG A 33 -11.94 5.54 -9.75
CA ARG A 33 -10.85 5.96 -10.64
C ARG A 33 -10.75 7.49 -10.66
N GLY A 34 -9.56 8.02 -10.47
CA GLY A 34 -9.33 9.46 -10.47
C GLY A 34 -9.76 10.17 -9.20
N ILE A 35 -10.06 9.43 -8.14
CA ILE A 35 -10.43 10.02 -6.85
C ILE A 35 -9.33 10.99 -6.37
N PRO A 36 -9.68 12.19 -5.87
CA PRO A 36 -8.66 13.13 -5.37
C PRO A 36 -7.90 12.57 -4.17
N ASP A 37 -6.62 12.93 -4.07
CA ASP A 37 -5.79 12.54 -2.92
C ASP A 37 -6.39 12.95 -1.58
N SER A 38 -7.09 14.10 -1.56
CA SER A 38 -7.74 14.56 -0.33
C SER A 38 -8.79 13.57 0.17
N SER A 39 -9.51 12.92 -0.73
CA SER A 39 -10.50 11.91 -0.35
C SER A 39 -9.84 10.65 0.20
N ILE A 40 -8.72 10.24 -0.41
CA ILE A 40 -7.94 9.11 0.10
C ILE A 40 -7.39 9.46 1.49
N ARG A 41 -6.82 10.65 1.65
CA ARG A 41 -6.25 11.10 2.94
C ARG A 41 -7.29 11.12 4.03
N GLN A 42 -8.52 11.53 3.72
CA GLN A 42 -9.61 11.53 4.68
C GLN A 42 -9.90 10.11 5.17
N ARG A 43 -9.90 9.15 4.26
CA ARG A 43 -10.10 7.74 4.60
C ARG A 43 -8.95 7.21 5.45
N LEU A 44 -7.69 7.52 5.10
CA LEU A 44 -6.52 7.09 5.87
C LEU A 44 -6.51 7.62 7.29
N LYS A 45 -7.14 8.77 7.51
CA LYS A 45 -7.19 9.41 8.81
C LYS A 45 -8.05 8.62 9.79
N VAL A 46 -9.13 8.01 9.32
CA VAL A 46 -10.16 7.44 10.18
C VAL A 46 -10.26 5.91 10.14
N GLU A 47 -9.68 5.23 9.16
CA GLU A 47 -9.79 3.78 9.02
C GLU A 47 -8.47 3.07 9.31
N GLU A 48 -8.57 1.96 10.05
CA GLU A 48 -7.43 1.05 10.22
C GLU A 48 -7.32 0.16 9.00
N LEU A 49 -6.40 0.54 8.09
CA LEU A 49 -6.12 -0.25 6.89
C LEU A 49 -4.67 -0.06 6.47
N VAL A 50 -4.22 -0.88 5.54
CA VAL A 50 -2.90 -0.76 4.91
C VAL A 50 -3.12 -0.23 3.50
N PHE A 51 -2.54 0.92 3.18
CA PHE A 51 -2.66 1.54 1.86
C PHE A 51 -1.34 1.37 1.11
N LEU A 52 -1.39 0.73 -0.06
CA LEU A 52 -0.24 0.56 -0.94
C LEU A 52 -0.34 1.56 -2.08
N THR A 53 0.68 2.40 -2.25
CA THR A 53 0.70 3.43 -3.28
C THR A 53 2.10 3.60 -3.86
N ASN A 54 2.19 4.12 -5.10
CA ASN A 54 3.43 4.58 -5.70
C ASN A 54 3.63 6.09 -5.51
N ASP A 55 2.63 6.78 -4.99
CA ASP A 55 2.61 8.24 -4.94
C ASP A 55 3.41 8.74 -3.74
N THR A 56 4.53 9.40 -4.02
CA THR A 56 5.42 9.91 -3.00
C THR A 56 4.83 11.08 -2.21
N GLU A 57 3.73 11.68 -2.68
CA GLU A 57 3.05 12.72 -1.91
C GLU A 57 2.53 12.19 -0.58
N PHE A 58 2.29 10.88 -0.46
CA PHE A 58 1.87 10.29 0.81
C PHE A 58 3.01 10.12 1.82
N GLU A 59 4.24 10.50 1.44
CA GLU A 59 5.38 10.49 2.38
C GLU A 59 5.21 11.48 3.53
N ASP A 60 4.35 12.48 3.38
CA ASP A 60 4.06 13.45 4.43
C ASP A 60 2.87 13.07 5.30
N LEU A 61 2.63 11.77 5.47
CA LEU A 61 1.49 11.27 6.24
C LEU A 61 1.46 11.84 7.65
N PRO A 62 0.34 12.47 8.06
CA PRO A 62 0.23 13.01 9.42
C PRO A 62 0.31 11.92 10.48
N ALA A 63 0.90 12.26 11.62
CA ALA A 63 1.13 11.30 12.70
C ALA A 63 -0.16 10.72 13.30
N GLY A 64 -1.27 11.46 13.21
CA GLY A 64 -2.54 11.02 13.80
C GLY A 64 -3.36 10.07 12.92
N ASN A 65 -2.87 9.69 11.76
CA ASN A 65 -3.61 8.79 10.87
C ASN A 65 -3.72 7.39 11.46
N ARG A 66 -4.86 6.76 11.23
CA ARG A 66 -5.09 5.38 11.71
C ARG A 66 -4.55 4.35 10.73
N ALA A 67 -4.48 4.68 9.45
CA ALA A 67 -3.98 3.79 8.43
C ALA A 67 -2.46 3.68 8.47
N GLN A 68 -1.95 2.57 7.95
CA GLN A 68 -0.54 2.40 7.63
C GLN A 68 -0.37 2.60 6.13
N VAL A 69 0.69 3.29 5.72
CA VAL A 69 0.97 3.55 4.31
C VAL A 69 2.27 2.89 3.91
N ILE A 70 2.23 2.16 2.81
CA ILE A 70 3.40 1.54 2.20
C ILE A 70 3.62 2.19 0.85
N ILE A 71 4.78 2.85 0.68
CA ILE A 71 5.18 3.44 -0.61
C ILE A 71 5.96 2.39 -1.38
N SER A 72 5.48 2.02 -2.56
CA SER A 72 6.18 1.04 -3.38
C SER A 72 7.35 1.70 -4.11
N ARG A 73 8.54 1.11 -3.96
CA ARG A 73 9.74 1.50 -4.70
C ARG A 73 10.07 0.47 -5.78
N VAL A 74 9.15 -0.45 -6.07
CA VAL A 74 9.36 -1.48 -7.09
C VAL A 74 9.38 -0.81 -8.47
N PRO A 75 10.45 -1.02 -9.27
CA PRO A 75 10.59 -0.31 -10.55
C PRO A 75 9.54 -0.71 -11.58
N GLN A 76 9.05 0.28 -12.32
CA GLN A 76 8.09 0.05 -13.40
C GLN A 76 8.68 -0.74 -14.56
N ARG A 77 10.02 -0.78 -14.69
CA ARG A 77 10.70 -1.53 -15.76
C ARG A 77 10.55 -3.04 -15.63
N LEU A 78 10.22 -3.52 -14.46
CA LEU A 78 10.01 -4.96 -14.25
C LEU A 78 8.69 -5.39 -14.89
N ALA A 79 8.64 -6.62 -15.39
CA ALA A 79 7.41 -7.18 -15.95
C ALA A 79 6.31 -7.18 -14.89
N THR A 80 5.06 -7.00 -15.31
CA THR A 80 3.92 -6.94 -14.39
C THR A 80 3.84 -8.17 -13.50
N ALA A 81 4.03 -9.36 -14.08
CA ALA A 81 3.98 -10.61 -13.30
C ALA A 81 5.02 -10.62 -12.18
N ARG A 82 6.24 -10.11 -12.46
CA ARG A 82 7.30 -10.02 -11.47
C ARG A 82 6.94 -9.05 -10.36
N ARG A 83 6.41 -7.88 -10.73
CA ARG A 83 5.99 -6.88 -9.75
C ARG A 83 4.89 -7.42 -8.84
N VAL A 84 3.92 -8.13 -9.41
CA VAL A 84 2.84 -8.74 -8.63
C VAL A 84 3.40 -9.73 -7.59
N GLU A 85 4.38 -10.56 -8.00
CA GLU A 85 5.02 -11.49 -7.07
C GLU A 85 5.68 -10.77 -5.90
N ILE A 86 6.41 -9.68 -6.19
CA ILE A 86 7.10 -8.91 -5.15
C ILE A 86 6.08 -8.29 -4.19
N TRP A 87 5.06 -7.63 -4.72
CA TRP A 87 4.05 -6.96 -3.89
C TRP A 87 3.26 -7.98 -3.06
N PHE A 88 2.84 -9.07 -3.69
CA PHE A 88 2.05 -10.08 -2.98
C PHE A 88 2.84 -10.68 -1.82
N GLY A 89 4.07 -11.12 -2.08
CA GLY A 89 4.90 -11.73 -1.03
C GLY A 89 5.17 -10.76 0.11
N ALA A 90 5.46 -9.50 -0.22
CA ALA A 90 5.73 -8.48 0.79
C ALA A 90 4.49 -8.18 1.64
N LEU A 91 3.34 -8.00 0.99
CA LEU A 91 2.09 -7.72 1.70
C LEU A 91 1.64 -8.89 2.57
N ASP A 92 1.78 -10.11 2.06
CA ASP A 92 1.42 -11.30 2.81
C ASP A 92 2.22 -11.40 4.11
N GLY A 93 3.52 -11.15 4.03
CA GLY A 93 4.40 -11.13 5.21
C GLY A 93 4.06 -10.00 6.16
N PHE A 94 3.81 -8.80 5.61
CA PHE A 94 3.46 -7.63 6.40
C PHE A 94 2.17 -7.86 7.19
N LEU A 95 1.16 -8.40 6.54
CA LEU A 95 -0.13 -8.65 7.20
C LEU A 95 -0.04 -9.71 8.29
N ARG A 96 0.86 -10.67 8.14
CA ARG A 96 1.08 -11.70 9.15
C ARG A 96 1.82 -11.18 10.36
N THR A 97 2.84 -10.33 10.15
CA THR A 97 3.68 -9.84 11.24
C THR A 97 3.10 -8.63 11.95
N LYS A 98 2.19 -7.91 11.28
CA LYS A 98 1.47 -6.75 11.83
C LYS A 98 2.40 -5.73 12.51
N PRO A 99 3.39 -5.18 11.78
CA PRO A 99 4.28 -4.19 12.37
C PRO A 99 3.51 -2.93 12.78
N ALA A 100 3.99 -2.26 13.82
CA ALA A 100 3.25 -1.17 14.46
C ALA A 100 3.44 0.21 13.81
N GLY A 101 4.44 0.39 12.96
CA GLY A 101 4.73 1.69 12.35
C GLY A 101 3.61 2.21 11.46
N ARG A 102 3.78 3.43 10.93
CA ARG A 102 2.75 4.09 10.12
C ARG A 102 3.14 4.30 8.68
N LEU A 103 4.44 4.47 8.39
CA LEU A 103 4.91 4.75 7.03
C LEU A 103 6.09 3.84 6.71
N PHE A 104 6.03 3.20 5.54
CA PHE A 104 7.00 2.20 5.12
C PHE A 104 7.36 2.37 3.67
N ASP A 105 8.55 1.87 3.29
CA ASP A 105 8.94 1.66 1.90
C ASP A 105 8.91 0.17 1.60
N LEU A 106 8.36 -0.21 0.44
CA LEU A 106 8.44 -1.57 -0.09
C LEU A 106 9.49 -1.56 -1.18
N LEU A 107 10.62 -2.20 -0.92
CA LEU A 107 11.78 -2.15 -1.80
C LEU A 107 11.68 -3.17 -2.94
N GLU A 108 12.54 -3.03 -3.93
CA GLU A 108 12.60 -3.91 -5.10
C GLU A 108 12.77 -5.39 -4.71
N THR A 109 13.44 -5.65 -3.59
CA THR A 109 13.67 -7.01 -3.09
C THR A 109 12.44 -7.62 -2.42
N GLY A 110 11.38 -6.83 -2.22
CA GLY A 110 10.22 -7.24 -1.43
C GLY A 110 10.34 -6.94 0.06
N LYS A 111 11.47 -6.38 0.49
CA LYS A 111 11.65 -5.99 1.87
C LYS A 111 10.85 -4.73 2.18
N ILE A 112 10.16 -4.70 3.31
CA ILE A 112 9.42 -3.53 3.78
C ILE A 112 10.21 -2.92 4.94
N VAL A 113 10.51 -1.61 4.82
CA VAL A 113 11.34 -0.88 5.77
C VAL A 113 10.52 0.28 6.33
N GLU A 114 10.48 0.36 7.66
CA GLU A 114 9.76 1.46 8.31
C GLU A 114 10.56 2.76 8.20
N TRP A 115 9.86 3.87 7.96
CA TRP A 115 10.46 5.20 7.99
C TRP A 115 10.74 5.62 9.43
N THR A 116 11.91 6.21 9.67
CA THR A 116 12.24 6.82 10.95
C THR A 116 11.68 8.25 11.02
N ILE A 117 11.64 8.82 12.21
CA ILE A 117 11.19 10.20 12.40
C ILE A 117 12.04 11.17 11.56
N ARG A 118 13.34 10.92 11.43
CA ARG A 118 14.23 11.77 10.63
C ARG A 118 13.84 11.79 9.17
N GLU A 119 13.54 10.62 8.63
CA GLU A 119 13.22 10.46 7.21
C GLU A 119 11.89 11.10 6.86
N ARG A 120 11.00 11.24 7.83
CA ARG A 120 9.65 11.78 7.64
C ARG A 120 9.59 13.29 7.56
N ARG A 121 10.67 13.98 7.75
CA ARG A 121 10.70 15.44 7.70
C ARG A 121 10.70 15.98 6.29
#